data_4328dd8423af35bb712e83ecd874544a
#
_entry.id   4328dd8423af35bb712e83ecd874544a
#
_cell.length_a   1.000
_cell.length_b   1.000
_cell.length_c   1.000
_cell.angle_alpha   90.00
_cell.angle_beta   90.00
_cell.angle_gamma   90.00
#
_symmetry.space_group_name_H-M   'P 1'
#
loop_
_entity.id
_entity.type
_entity.pdbx_description
1 polymer ?
#
loop_
_entity_poly.entity_id
_entity_poly.type
_entity_poly.pdbx_seq_one_letter_code
_entity_poly.pdbx_strand_id
1 'polypeptide(L)'
;MPMTGILPDAVDRERAATTFDRNVVVTAGAGTGKTHLLVERLMHLLMREPEIKLTDAVALTFTNKAAAEIRLRLRERLEAYVAARIDSAAETGEEIQLEVRSFMERYHLSKAQLNRRAVDALRRLERSEIGTIHSFAATLLRLYPMQSGVDPQFVEDDG
;
A
#
# COMPACT_ATOMS: atom_id res chain seq x y z
N MET A 1 -25.08 -23.47 -1.80
CA MET A 1 -23.89 -23.32 -2.64
C MET A 1 -23.60 -21.82 -2.76
N PRO A 2 -22.62 -21.22 -2.05
CA PRO A 2 -22.24 -19.86 -2.34
C PRO A 2 -21.45 -19.89 -3.67
N MET A 3 -22.02 -19.27 -4.70
CA MET A 3 -21.30 -18.99 -5.94
C MET A 3 -20.18 -18.00 -5.61
N THR A 4 -18.95 -18.46 -5.57
CA THR A 4 -17.74 -17.64 -5.60
C THR A 4 -17.70 -16.96 -6.97
N GLY A 5 -18.49 -15.91 -7.12
CA GLY A 5 -18.50 -15.10 -8.33
C GLY A 5 -17.18 -14.35 -8.42
N ILE A 6 -16.29 -14.76 -9.31
CA ILE A 6 -15.18 -13.93 -9.77
C ILE A 6 -15.81 -12.59 -10.18
N LEU A 7 -15.40 -11.51 -9.55
CA LEU A 7 -15.90 -10.18 -9.91
C LEU A 7 -15.63 -9.95 -11.40
N PRO A 8 -16.56 -9.37 -12.16
CA PRO A 8 -16.40 -9.16 -13.60
C PRO A 8 -15.12 -8.39 -13.98
N ASP A 9 -14.58 -7.61 -13.03
CA ASP A 9 -13.39 -6.75 -13.16
C ASP A 9 -12.14 -7.32 -12.47
N ALA A 10 -12.14 -8.60 -12.04
CA ALA A 10 -11.02 -9.19 -11.29
C ALA A 10 -9.69 -9.13 -12.06
N VAL A 11 -9.71 -9.39 -13.36
CA VAL A 11 -8.51 -9.34 -14.22
C VAL A 11 -7.98 -7.91 -14.32
N ASP A 12 -8.86 -6.93 -14.48
CA ASP A 12 -8.46 -5.51 -14.57
C ASP A 12 -7.92 -5.00 -13.24
N ARG A 13 -8.50 -5.44 -12.11
CA ARG A 13 -7.98 -5.13 -10.76
C ARG A 13 -6.60 -5.71 -10.54
N GLU A 14 -6.41 -6.98 -10.85
CA GLU A 14 -5.10 -7.63 -10.74
C GLU A 14 -4.05 -6.91 -11.60
N ARG A 15 -4.40 -6.60 -12.85
CA ARG A 15 -3.55 -5.82 -13.74
C ARG A 15 -3.19 -4.46 -13.16
N ALA A 16 -4.19 -3.73 -12.62
CA ALA A 16 -3.97 -2.43 -11.99
C ALA A 16 -3.09 -2.53 -10.75
N ALA A 17 -3.21 -3.59 -9.95
CA ALA A 17 -2.40 -3.81 -8.76
C ALA A 17 -0.94 -4.18 -9.07
N THR A 18 -0.67 -4.88 -10.18
CA THR A 18 0.61 -5.53 -10.45
C THR A 18 1.44 -4.89 -11.57
N THR A 19 0.89 -3.93 -12.33
CA THR A 19 1.60 -3.24 -13.42
C THR A 19 2.42 -2.06 -12.87
N PHE A 20 3.74 -2.09 -12.98
CA PHE A 20 4.67 -1.05 -12.50
C PHE A 20 5.61 -0.49 -13.59
N ASP A 21 5.58 -1.05 -14.79
CA ASP A 21 6.41 -0.65 -15.94
C ASP A 21 5.84 0.54 -16.72
N ARG A 22 4.63 0.96 -16.37
CA ARG A 22 3.90 2.06 -17.05
C ARG A 22 2.89 2.72 -16.11
N ASN A 23 2.41 3.88 -16.54
CA ASN A 23 1.30 4.54 -15.84
C ASN A 23 0.00 3.74 -16.00
N VAL A 24 -0.72 3.60 -14.91
CA VAL A 24 -2.03 2.94 -14.86
C VAL A 24 -3.07 3.95 -14.40
N VAL A 25 -4.14 4.09 -15.19
CA VAL A 25 -5.31 4.91 -14.84
C VAL A 25 -6.46 3.98 -14.55
N VAL A 26 -7.08 4.12 -13.38
CA VAL A 26 -8.23 3.34 -12.96
C VAL A 26 -9.45 4.25 -12.85
N THR A 27 -10.44 3.99 -13.70
CA THR A 27 -11.74 4.68 -13.62
C THR A 27 -12.70 3.81 -12.83
N ALA A 28 -13.16 4.31 -11.69
CA ALA A 28 -14.02 3.54 -10.79
C ALA A 28 -14.96 4.48 -10.03
N GLY A 29 -16.22 4.08 -9.87
CA GLY A 29 -17.25 4.82 -9.12
C GLY A 29 -16.96 4.91 -7.61
N ALA A 30 -17.81 5.59 -6.87
CA ALA A 30 -17.76 5.60 -5.41
C ALA A 30 -18.06 4.19 -4.86
N GLY A 31 -17.38 3.78 -3.79
CA GLY A 31 -17.60 2.47 -3.14
C GLY A 31 -17.07 1.24 -3.90
N THR A 32 -16.39 1.41 -5.03
CA THR A 32 -15.90 0.31 -5.86
C THR A 32 -14.57 -0.30 -5.41
N GLY A 33 -14.07 0.05 -4.23
CA GLY A 33 -12.85 -0.52 -3.69
C GLY A 33 -11.54 0.11 -4.17
N LYS A 34 -11.55 1.39 -4.60
CA LYS A 34 -10.32 2.12 -4.99
C LYS A 34 -9.24 2.10 -3.91
N THR A 35 -9.63 2.34 -2.65
CA THR A 35 -8.72 2.28 -1.49
C THR A 35 -8.11 0.89 -1.33
N HIS A 36 -8.92 -0.16 -1.49
CA HIS A 36 -8.44 -1.54 -1.44
C HIS A 36 -7.41 -1.81 -2.55
N LEU A 37 -7.71 -1.43 -3.79
CA LEU A 37 -6.78 -1.57 -4.91
C LEU A 37 -5.45 -0.83 -4.67
N LEU A 38 -5.50 0.36 -4.06
CA LEU A 38 -4.29 1.10 -3.75
C LEU A 38 -3.43 0.39 -2.69
N VAL A 39 -4.05 -0.17 -1.66
CA VAL A 39 -3.36 -0.98 -0.66
C VAL A 39 -2.77 -2.24 -1.29
N GLU A 40 -3.51 -2.94 -2.15
CA GLU A 40 -2.98 -4.09 -2.91
C GLU A 40 -1.77 -3.70 -3.73
N ARG A 41 -1.86 -2.58 -4.45
CA ARG A 41 -0.75 -2.09 -5.26
C ARG A 41 0.50 -1.80 -4.42
N LEU A 42 0.36 -1.19 -3.24
CA LEU A 42 1.46 -0.98 -2.29
C LEU A 42 2.06 -2.32 -1.81
N MET A 43 1.22 -3.31 -1.48
CA MET A 43 1.68 -4.64 -1.10
C MET A 43 2.48 -5.30 -2.22
N HIS A 44 1.96 -5.26 -3.46
CA HIS A 44 2.66 -5.82 -4.62
C HIS A 44 4.00 -5.13 -4.87
N LEU A 45 4.06 -3.80 -4.75
CA LEU A 45 5.30 -3.03 -4.91
C LEU A 45 6.35 -3.46 -3.89
N LEU A 46 5.98 -3.51 -2.60
CA LEU A 46 6.87 -3.87 -1.51
C LEU A 46 7.36 -5.33 -1.58
N MET A 47 6.51 -6.24 -2.07
CA MET A 47 6.88 -7.65 -2.18
C MET A 47 7.63 -7.98 -3.47
N ARG A 48 7.47 -7.20 -4.52
CA ARG A 48 8.17 -7.38 -5.79
C ARG A 48 9.60 -6.87 -5.73
N GLU A 49 9.81 -5.64 -5.28
CA GLU A 49 11.07 -4.92 -5.40
C GLU A 49 11.80 -4.84 -4.05
N PRO A 50 12.88 -5.61 -3.84
CA PRO A 50 13.58 -5.65 -2.55
C PRO A 50 14.24 -4.33 -2.17
N GLU A 51 14.61 -3.51 -3.16
CA GLU A 51 15.28 -2.22 -2.95
C GLU A 51 14.30 -1.09 -2.63
N ILE A 52 13.03 -1.22 -3.03
CA ILE A 52 12.01 -0.22 -2.76
C ILE A 52 11.48 -0.37 -1.33
N LYS A 53 11.55 0.72 -0.59
CA LYS A 53 11.01 0.83 0.76
C LYS A 53 9.70 1.59 0.72
N LEU A 54 8.89 1.43 1.75
CA LEU A 54 7.61 2.15 1.84
C LEU A 54 7.80 3.68 1.83
N THR A 55 8.94 4.18 2.31
CA THR A 55 9.32 5.60 2.27
C THR A 55 9.66 6.11 0.86
N ASP A 56 9.88 5.22 -0.09
CA ASP A 56 10.20 5.60 -1.48
C ASP A 56 8.93 5.65 -2.35
N ALA A 57 7.78 5.23 -1.78
CA ALA A 57 6.48 5.27 -2.42
C ALA A 57 5.66 6.45 -1.88
N VAL A 58 4.97 7.15 -2.79
CA VAL A 58 4.06 8.25 -2.45
C VAL A 58 2.63 7.82 -2.78
N ALA A 59 1.73 7.88 -1.79
CA ALA A 59 0.31 7.62 -1.96
C ALA A 59 -0.51 8.82 -1.50
N LEU A 60 -1.16 9.49 -2.44
CA LEU A 60 -1.86 10.75 -2.17
C LEU A 60 -3.37 10.60 -2.26
N THR A 61 -4.05 11.28 -1.35
CA THR A 61 -5.50 11.38 -1.28
C THR A 61 -5.95 12.84 -1.15
N PHE A 62 -7.26 13.07 -1.19
CA PHE A 62 -7.80 14.42 -0.95
C PHE A 62 -8.09 14.69 0.54
N THR A 63 -8.24 13.67 1.37
CA THR A 63 -8.64 13.84 2.78
C THR A 63 -7.72 13.08 3.74
N ASN A 64 -7.51 13.65 4.91
CA ASN A 64 -6.76 13.01 6.00
C ASN A 64 -7.41 11.69 6.41
N LYS A 65 -8.75 11.61 6.39
CA LYS A 65 -9.49 10.38 6.69
C LYS A 65 -9.13 9.24 5.72
N ALA A 66 -9.09 9.53 4.42
CA ALA A 66 -8.73 8.52 3.42
C ALA A 66 -7.26 8.09 3.55
N ALA A 67 -6.35 9.01 3.83
CA ALA A 67 -4.95 8.69 4.09
C ALA A 67 -4.79 7.79 5.33
N ALA A 68 -5.49 8.11 6.42
CA ALA A 68 -5.49 7.30 7.64
C ALA A 68 -6.05 5.89 7.39
N GLU A 69 -7.13 5.77 6.59
CA GLU A 69 -7.71 4.48 6.21
C GLU A 69 -6.72 3.62 5.42
N ILE A 70 -5.97 4.21 4.47
CA ILE A 70 -4.93 3.48 3.71
C ILE A 70 -3.84 2.98 4.66
N ARG A 71 -3.33 3.83 5.56
CA ARG A 71 -2.31 3.43 6.55
C ARG A 71 -2.80 2.29 7.45
N LEU A 72 -4.04 2.39 7.96
CA LEU A 72 -4.62 1.36 8.81
C LEU A 72 -4.71 0.02 8.08
N ARG A 73 -5.31 0.00 6.90
CA ARG A 73 -5.46 -1.23 6.10
C ARG A 73 -4.11 -1.84 5.69
N LEU A 74 -3.14 -0.99 5.34
CA LEU A 74 -1.79 -1.47 5.01
C LEU A 74 -1.12 -2.09 6.25
N ARG A 75 -1.26 -1.46 7.43
CA ARG A 75 -0.77 -1.99 8.70
C ARG A 75 -1.36 -3.36 9.00
N GLU A 76 -2.68 -3.45 9.02
CA GLU A 76 -3.40 -4.70 9.32
C GLU A 76 -2.96 -5.84 8.41
N ARG A 77 -2.81 -5.56 7.13
CA ARG A 77 -2.40 -6.57 6.15
C ARG A 77 -0.93 -6.99 6.31
N LEU A 78 -0.02 -6.05 6.57
CA LEU A 78 1.38 -6.35 6.87
C LEU A 78 1.54 -7.16 8.17
N GLU A 79 0.79 -6.82 9.22
CA GLU A 79 0.76 -7.55 10.50
C GLU A 79 0.25 -8.97 10.28
N ALA A 80 -0.82 -9.15 9.50
CA ALA A 80 -1.34 -10.46 9.14
C ALA A 80 -0.31 -11.30 8.38
N TYR A 81 0.48 -10.70 7.48
CA TYR A 81 1.55 -11.40 6.76
C TYR A 81 2.69 -11.86 7.69
N VAL A 82 3.05 -11.03 8.67
CA VAL A 82 4.05 -11.39 9.68
C VAL A 82 3.55 -12.52 10.58
N ALA A 83 2.28 -12.45 10.99
CA ALA A 83 1.64 -13.44 11.86
C ALA A 83 1.34 -14.77 11.14
N ALA A 84 1.18 -14.76 9.81
CA ALA A 84 0.81 -15.94 9.04
C ALA A 84 1.84 -17.07 9.21
N ARG A 85 1.43 -18.17 9.84
CA ARG A 85 2.21 -19.41 9.97
C ARG A 85 1.78 -20.37 8.88
N ILE A 86 2.69 -20.70 7.97
CA ILE A 86 2.38 -21.57 6.81
C ILE A 86 1.99 -22.98 7.27
N ASP A 87 2.49 -23.40 8.44
CA ASP A 87 2.34 -24.77 8.95
C ASP A 87 1.23 -24.96 9.99
N SER A 88 0.51 -23.91 10.38
CA SER A 88 -0.58 -24.04 11.36
C SER A 88 -1.84 -23.35 10.86
N ALA A 89 -2.86 -24.15 10.56
CA ALA A 89 -4.18 -23.69 10.13
C ALA A 89 -5.00 -22.98 11.24
N ALA A 90 -4.49 -22.88 12.46
CA ALA A 90 -5.29 -22.59 13.62
C ALA A 90 -5.38 -21.12 14.05
N GLU A 91 -4.47 -20.24 13.62
CA GLU A 91 -4.40 -18.87 14.15
C GLU A 91 -4.51 -17.76 13.09
N THR A 92 -4.34 -18.10 11.81
CA THR A 92 -4.46 -17.12 10.72
C THR A 92 -5.48 -17.65 9.72
N GLY A 93 -6.48 -16.86 9.36
CA GLY A 93 -7.53 -17.27 8.44
C GLY A 93 -6.97 -17.85 7.14
N GLU A 94 -7.64 -18.86 6.59
CA GLU A 94 -7.24 -19.54 5.33
C GLU A 94 -6.99 -18.55 4.17
N GLU A 95 -7.76 -17.47 4.13
CA GLU A 95 -7.63 -16.42 3.10
C GLU A 95 -6.25 -15.74 3.13
N ILE A 96 -5.75 -15.35 4.31
CA ILE A 96 -4.42 -14.74 4.47
C ILE A 96 -3.31 -15.73 4.11
N GLN A 97 -3.47 -17.01 4.45
CA GLN A 97 -2.49 -18.02 4.09
C GLN A 97 -2.41 -18.23 2.58
N LEU A 98 -3.56 -18.27 1.89
CA LEU A 98 -3.63 -18.36 0.44
C LEU A 98 -2.99 -17.14 -0.22
N GLU A 99 -3.28 -15.96 0.30
CA GLU A 99 -2.70 -14.71 -0.19
C GLU A 99 -1.17 -14.70 -0.03
N VAL A 100 -0.67 -15.05 1.15
CA VAL A 100 0.77 -15.15 1.43
C VAL A 100 1.46 -16.13 0.49
N ARG A 101 0.86 -17.32 0.25
CA ARG A 101 1.39 -18.30 -0.70
C ARG A 101 1.41 -17.74 -2.13
N SER A 102 0.34 -17.08 -2.56
CA SER A 102 0.27 -16.44 -3.87
C SER A 102 1.40 -15.41 -4.08
N PHE A 103 1.67 -14.59 -3.06
CA PHE A 103 2.79 -13.62 -3.11
C PHE A 103 4.16 -14.31 -3.15
N MET A 104 4.34 -15.36 -2.36
CA MET A 104 5.59 -16.14 -2.37
C MET A 104 5.84 -16.79 -3.74
N GLU A 105 4.82 -17.37 -4.35
CA GLU A 105 4.90 -17.98 -5.68
C GLU A 105 5.16 -16.92 -6.76
N ARG A 106 4.37 -15.85 -6.77
CA ARG A 106 4.46 -14.78 -7.78
C ARG A 106 5.82 -14.10 -7.81
N TYR A 107 6.41 -13.84 -6.65
CA TYR A 107 7.66 -13.09 -6.53
C TYR A 107 8.86 -13.96 -6.16
N HIS A 108 8.70 -15.27 -6.20
CA HIS A 108 9.75 -16.26 -5.85
C HIS A 108 10.39 -15.98 -4.48
N LEU A 109 9.57 -15.67 -3.47
CA LEU A 109 9.99 -15.33 -2.13
C LEU A 109 9.92 -16.53 -1.20
N SER A 110 10.95 -16.70 -0.37
CA SER A 110 10.82 -17.51 0.83
C SER A 110 9.96 -16.80 1.89
N LYS A 111 9.38 -17.55 2.82
CA LYS A 111 8.63 -16.97 3.95
C LYS A 111 9.48 -15.98 4.76
N ALA A 112 10.75 -16.29 4.95
CA ALA A 112 11.69 -15.41 5.67
C ALA A 112 11.91 -14.07 4.95
N GLN A 113 11.99 -14.08 3.62
CA GLN A 113 12.10 -12.86 2.82
C GLN A 113 10.82 -12.03 2.87
N LEU A 114 9.66 -12.67 2.71
CA LEU A 114 8.36 -12.01 2.81
C LEU A 114 8.18 -11.36 4.19
N ASN A 115 8.44 -12.09 5.27
CA ASN A 115 8.38 -11.55 6.63
C ASN A 115 9.32 -10.36 6.84
N ARG A 116 10.55 -10.44 6.35
CA ARG A 116 11.52 -9.34 6.48
C ARG A 116 11.02 -8.08 5.79
N ARG A 117 10.46 -8.20 4.58
CA ARG A 117 9.88 -7.07 3.83
C ARG A 117 8.67 -6.49 4.55
N ALA A 118 7.77 -7.32 5.06
CA ALA A 118 6.60 -6.88 5.81
C ALA A 118 6.99 -6.15 7.12
N VAL A 119 7.96 -6.68 7.87
CA VAL A 119 8.48 -6.03 9.10
C VAL A 119 9.18 -4.71 8.78
N ASP A 120 9.98 -4.63 7.71
CA ASP A 120 10.62 -3.39 7.30
C ASP A 120 9.59 -2.33 6.89
N ALA A 121 8.56 -2.71 6.16
CA ALA A 121 7.46 -1.82 5.78
C ALA A 121 6.70 -1.30 7.01
N LEU A 122 6.38 -2.16 7.99
CA LEU A 122 5.74 -1.77 9.26
C LEU A 122 6.57 -0.73 10.02
N ARG A 123 7.89 -0.93 10.12
CA ARG A 123 8.80 0.01 10.80
C ARG A 123 8.85 1.39 10.14
N ARG A 124 8.56 1.45 8.83
CA ARG A 124 8.61 2.67 8.03
C ARG A 124 7.24 3.33 7.84
N LEU A 125 6.17 2.68 8.27
CA LEU A 125 4.80 3.11 8.00
C LEU A 125 4.52 4.55 8.47
N GLU A 126 5.01 4.91 9.67
CA GLU A 126 4.83 6.25 10.22
C GLU A 126 5.64 7.34 9.48
N ARG A 127 6.66 6.93 8.74
CA ARG A 127 7.52 7.82 7.94
C ARG A 127 7.17 7.77 6.45
N SER A 128 6.11 7.04 6.09
CA SER A 128 5.70 6.90 4.69
C SER A 128 4.97 8.15 4.20
N GLU A 129 5.14 8.44 2.92
CA GLU A 129 4.46 9.54 2.25
C GLU A 129 3.03 9.12 1.80
N ILE A 130 2.25 8.58 2.76
CA ILE A 130 0.83 8.32 2.60
C ILE A 130 0.07 9.48 3.23
N GLY A 131 -0.44 10.40 2.44
CA GLY A 131 -1.00 11.63 2.97
C GLY A 131 -1.95 12.33 2.00
N THR A 132 -2.25 13.58 2.28
CA THR A 132 -2.99 14.42 1.34
C THR A 132 -2.05 15.07 0.33
N ILE A 133 -2.62 15.49 -0.82
CA ILE A 133 -1.87 16.27 -1.81
C ILE A 133 -1.30 17.54 -1.18
N HIS A 134 -2.07 18.21 -0.28
CA HIS A 134 -1.64 19.42 0.40
C HIS A 134 -0.46 19.16 1.34
N SER A 135 -0.53 18.14 2.19
CA SER A 135 0.56 17.81 3.11
C SER A 135 1.85 17.42 2.37
N PHE A 136 1.72 16.70 1.25
CA PHE A 136 2.86 16.36 0.41
C PHE A 136 3.47 17.61 -0.26
N ALA A 137 2.64 18.51 -0.81
CA ALA A 137 3.10 19.76 -1.38
C ALA A 137 3.84 20.62 -0.34
N ALA A 138 3.30 20.73 0.88
CA ALA A 138 3.96 21.43 1.98
C ALA A 138 5.31 20.81 2.36
N THR A 139 5.41 19.48 2.38
CA THR A 139 6.67 18.76 2.59
C THR A 139 7.70 19.13 1.51
N LEU A 140 7.30 19.14 0.23
CA LEU A 140 8.20 19.53 -0.87
C LEU A 140 8.66 21.00 -0.73
N LEU A 141 7.77 21.92 -0.39
CA LEU A 141 8.11 23.33 -0.21
C LEU A 141 9.14 23.53 0.92
N ARG A 142 9.01 22.77 2.02
CA ARG A 142 9.97 22.81 3.14
C ARG A 142 11.32 22.17 2.78
N LEU A 143 11.34 21.15 1.93
CA LEU A 143 12.57 20.50 1.47
C LEU A 143 13.36 21.36 0.47
N TYR A 144 12.67 22.20 -0.30
CA TYR A 144 13.26 23.02 -1.36
C TYR A 144 12.95 24.52 -1.19
N PRO A 145 13.29 25.13 -0.04
CA PRO A 145 12.91 26.51 0.27
C PRO A 145 13.51 27.52 -0.70
N MET A 146 14.73 27.29 -1.16
CA MET A 146 15.41 28.19 -2.11
C MET A 146 14.73 28.22 -3.49
N GLN A 147 14.22 27.09 -3.94
CA GLN A 147 13.55 26.97 -5.24
C GLN A 147 12.09 27.43 -5.16
N SER A 148 11.44 27.20 -4.04
CA SER A 148 10.03 27.57 -3.83
C SER A 148 9.84 29.05 -3.47
N GLY A 149 10.87 29.72 -2.92
CA GLY A 149 10.77 31.06 -2.39
C GLY A 149 9.87 31.18 -1.16
N VAL A 150 9.55 30.06 -0.52
CA VAL A 150 8.66 30.00 0.65
C VAL A 150 9.51 29.87 1.92
N ASP A 151 9.10 30.56 3.00
CA ASP A 151 9.70 30.39 4.32
C ASP A 151 9.51 28.94 4.78
N PRO A 152 10.59 28.19 5.11
CA PRO A 152 10.46 26.81 5.57
C PRO A 152 9.65 26.66 6.87
N GLN A 153 9.43 27.73 7.62
CA GLN A 153 8.62 27.75 8.84
C GLN A 153 7.14 28.13 8.58
N PHE A 154 6.71 28.20 7.32
CA PHE A 154 5.31 28.49 7.03
C PHE A 154 4.37 27.47 7.69
N VAL A 155 3.24 27.96 8.17
CA VAL A 155 2.16 27.16 8.76
C VAL A 155 1.09 26.95 7.69
N GLU A 156 0.61 25.72 7.57
CA GLU A 156 -0.54 25.43 6.72
C GLU A 156 -1.80 26.01 7.38
N ASP A 157 -2.60 26.72 6.59
CA ASP A 157 -3.92 27.15 7.03
C ASP A 157 -4.89 26.00 6.75
N ASP A 158 -5.33 25.34 7.82
CA ASP A 158 -6.25 24.18 7.75
C ASP A 158 -7.72 24.61 7.51
N GLY A 159 -7.96 25.81 6.92
CA GLY A 159 -9.21 26.36 6.42
C GLY A 159 -10.52 25.86 7.03
#